data_5349c79867ef6ddb0ed1a92b9ad0cf58
#
_entry.id   5349c79867ef6ddb0ed1a92b9ad0cf58
#
_cell.length_a   1.000
_cell.length_b   1.000
_cell.length_c   1.000
_cell.angle_alpha   90.00
_cell.angle_beta   90.00
_cell.angle_gamma   90.00
#
_symmetry.space_group_name_H-M   'P 1'
#
loop_
_entity.id
_entity.type
_entity.pdbx_description
1 polymer ?
#
loop_
_entity_poly.entity_id
_entity_poly.type
_entity_poly.pdbx_seq_one_letter_code
_entity_poly.pdbx_strand_id
1 'polypeptide(L)'
;MEILLVSSDAAALGSAARPFTERGIALLHAGSLSQALETLGEKKANPPALVILDESEDRGTGQGMRQAAMAVLRICPFTYLTALTDAPWEEYHDAMEGLGMLKPLSKSPSEKDGKRLLSALGTFIPLPEKNKKIYSGR
;
A
#
# COMPACT_ATOMS: atom_id res chain seq x y z
N MET A 1 6.45 7.03 9.87
CA MET A 1 6.16 6.42 8.56
C MET A 1 4.71 6.00 8.48
N GLU A 2 4.08 6.24 7.36
CA GLU A 2 2.67 5.93 7.14
C GLU A 2 2.49 5.14 5.86
N ILE A 3 1.47 4.29 5.84
CA ILE A 3 1.00 3.66 4.60
C ILE A 3 -0.48 3.99 4.46
N LEU A 4 -0.95 4.07 3.22
CA LEU A 4 -2.34 4.43 2.93
C LEU A 4 -3.03 3.29 2.20
N LEU A 5 -4.14 2.82 2.76
CA LEU A 5 -5.00 1.86 2.11
C LEU A 5 -6.15 2.60 1.43
N VAL A 6 -6.32 2.37 0.14
CA VAL A 6 -7.43 2.91 -0.64
C VAL A 6 -8.42 1.77 -0.90
N SER A 7 -9.51 1.76 -0.15
CA SER A 7 -10.50 0.69 -0.23
C SER A 7 -11.80 1.15 0.42
N SER A 8 -12.91 0.67 -0.09
CA SER A 8 -14.20 0.88 0.57
C SER A 8 -14.31 0.09 1.87
N ASP A 9 -13.39 -0.85 2.10
CA ASP A 9 -13.35 -1.67 3.31
C ASP A 9 -12.09 -1.34 4.10
N ALA A 10 -12.25 -0.67 5.25
CA ALA A 10 -11.13 -0.29 6.09
C ALA A 10 -10.36 -1.49 6.64
N ALA A 11 -10.98 -2.67 6.67
CA ALA A 11 -10.37 -3.90 7.17
C ALA A 11 -9.84 -4.81 6.06
N ALA A 12 -9.70 -4.27 4.84
CA ALA A 12 -9.31 -5.08 3.69
C ALA A 12 -7.96 -5.78 3.85
N LEU A 13 -7.04 -5.19 4.59
CA LEU A 13 -5.73 -5.82 4.83
C LEU A 13 -5.79 -6.96 5.84
N GLY A 14 -6.79 -6.97 6.73
CA GLY A 14 -6.90 -8.02 7.72
C GLY A 14 -5.60 -8.22 8.49
N SER A 15 -5.17 -9.48 8.61
CA SER A 15 -3.95 -9.83 9.35
C SER A 15 -2.67 -9.29 8.70
N ALA A 16 -2.71 -8.94 7.42
CA ALA A 16 -1.55 -8.42 6.72
C ALA A 16 -1.11 -7.05 7.25
N ALA A 17 -1.98 -6.34 7.96
CA ALA A 17 -1.64 -5.06 8.56
C ALA A 17 -0.70 -5.20 9.75
N ARG A 18 -0.74 -6.34 10.43
CA ARG A 18 -0.01 -6.52 11.69
C ARG A 18 1.50 -6.27 11.59
N PRO A 19 2.21 -6.82 10.60
CA PRO A 19 3.64 -6.56 10.49
C PRO A 19 3.99 -5.09 10.42
N PHE A 20 3.12 -4.28 9.80
CA PHE A 20 3.33 -2.84 9.70
C PHE A 20 3.08 -2.16 11.04
N THR A 21 1.97 -2.45 11.68
CA THR A 21 1.62 -1.80 12.93
C THR A 21 2.57 -2.17 14.06
N GLU A 22 3.11 -3.38 14.05
CA GLU A 22 4.12 -3.80 15.03
C GLU A 22 5.42 -3.03 14.90
N ARG A 23 5.66 -2.43 13.75
CA ARG A 23 6.82 -1.57 13.53
C ARG A 23 6.53 -0.11 13.82
N GLY A 24 5.35 0.21 14.30
CA GLY A 24 4.96 1.59 14.53
C GLY A 24 4.61 2.36 13.27
N ILE A 25 4.40 1.65 12.17
CA ILE A 25 3.97 2.26 10.92
C ILE A 25 2.47 2.52 11.00
N ALA A 26 2.06 3.75 10.81
CA ALA A 26 0.65 4.12 10.89
C ALA A 26 -0.07 3.69 9.61
N LEU A 27 -1.25 3.10 9.78
CA LEU A 27 -2.09 2.70 8.67
C LEU A 27 -3.20 3.74 8.50
N LEU A 28 -3.14 4.49 7.40
CA LEU A 28 -4.17 5.45 7.02
C LEU A 28 -5.16 4.77 6.08
N HIS A 29 -6.38 5.26 6.08
CA HIS A 29 -7.43 4.70 5.23
C HIS A 29 -8.17 5.80 4.47
N ALA A 30 -8.37 5.58 3.17
CA ALA A 30 -9.25 6.38 2.33
C ALA A 30 -10.29 5.46 1.72
N GLY A 31 -11.56 5.84 1.81
CA GLY A 31 -12.67 5.01 1.36
C GLY A 31 -12.86 4.98 -0.14
N SER A 32 -12.18 5.87 -0.86
CA SER A 32 -12.28 5.96 -2.32
C SER A 32 -11.02 6.60 -2.87
N LEU A 33 -10.82 6.47 -4.18
CA LEU A 33 -9.69 7.14 -4.84
C LEU A 33 -9.78 8.66 -4.64
N SER A 34 -10.97 9.21 -4.76
CA SER A 34 -11.18 10.65 -4.57
C SER A 34 -10.67 11.13 -3.22
N GLN A 35 -11.03 10.40 -2.15
CA GLN A 35 -10.56 10.72 -0.81
C GLN A 35 -9.05 10.56 -0.69
N ALA A 36 -8.51 9.52 -1.33
CA ALA A 36 -7.08 9.27 -1.31
C ALA A 36 -6.30 10.43 -1.93
N LEU A 37 -6.75 10.89 -3.09
CA LEU A 37 -6.07 11.98 -3.78
C LEU A 37 -6.12 13.28 -2.98
N GLU A 38 -7.24 13.53 -2.31
CA GLU A 38 -7.36 14.68 -1.42
C GLU A 38 -6.37 14.59 -0.26
N THR A 39 -6.32 13.43 0.40
CA THR A 39 -5.37 13.19 1.48
C THR A 39 -3.93 13.37 1.03
N LEU A 40 -3.58 12.81 -0.13
CA LEU A 40 -2.23 12.91 -0.66
C LEU A 40 -1.87 14.36 -1.02
N GLY A 41 -2.84 15.11 -1.53
CA GLY A 41 -2.63 16.52 -1.82
C GLY A 41 -2.27 17.34 -0.59
N GLU A 42 -2.82 16.96 0.55
CA GLU A 42 -2.53 17.61 1.82
C GLU A 42 -1.20 17.15 2.43
N LYS A 43 -0.68 16.02 1.96
CA LYS A 43 0.53 15.41 2.51
C LYS A 43 1.73 15.45 1.58
N LYS A 44 1.73 16.34 0.62
CA LYS A 44 2.83 16.41 -0.36
C LYS A 44 4.21 16.55 0.26
N ALA A 45 4.30 17.28 1.37
CA ALA A 45 5.57 17.50 2.04
C ALA A 45 6.04 16.27 2.82
N ASN A 46 5.12 15.38 3.19
CA ASN A 46 5.43 14.19 3.96
C ASN A 46 4.48 13.07 3.54
N PRO A 47 4.63 12.54 2.33
CA PRO A 47 3.70 11.56 1.78
C PRO A 47 3.83 10.20 2.47
N PRO A 48 2.80 9.37 2.38
CA PRO A 48 2.91 7.98 2.81
C PRO A 48 4.02 7.28 2.05
N ALA A 49 4.68 6.33 2.70
CA ALA A 49 5.73 5.55 2.06
C ALA A 49 5.16 4.58 1.02
N LEU A 50 3.94 4.14 1.24
CA LEU A 50 3.30 3.14 0.39
C LEU A 50 1.80 3.43 0.30
N VAL A 51 1.25 3.27 -0.90
CA VAL A 51 -0.19 3.32 -1.14
C VAL A 51 -0.63 1.95 -1.65
N ILE A 52 -1.64 1.39 -1.04
CA ILE A 52 -2.20 0.08 -1.41
C ILE A 52 -3.57 0.31 -2.04
N LEU A 53 -3.69 -0.05 -3.32
CA LEU A 53 -4.94 0.14 -4.07
C LEU A 53 -5.74 -1.15 -4.09
N ASP A 54 -6.98 -1.10 -3.60
CA ASP A 54 -7.84 -2.26 -3.60
C ASP A 54 -8.56 -2.38 -4.95
N GLU A 55 -8.42 -3.52 -5.59
CA GLU A 55 -8.98 -3.80 -6.91
C GLU A 55 -10.50 -3.66 -6.95
N SER A 56 -11.19 -3.81 -5.82
CA SER A 56 -12.64 -3.72 -5.82
C SER A 56 -13.14 -2.40 -6.40
N GLU A 57 -12.30 -1.37 -6.42
CA GLU A 57 -12.64 -0.08 -7.00
C GLU A 57 -12.50 -0.08 -8.53
N ASP A 58 -11.85 -1.09 -9.08
CA ASP A 58 -11.49 -1.17 -10.49
C ASP A 58 -12.47 -2.00 -11.32
N ARG A 59 -13.34 -2.74 -10.68
CA ARG A 59 -14.27 -3.62 -11.37
C ARG A 59 -13.60 -4.68 -12.23
N GLY A 60 -12.34 -4.99 -11.94
CA GLY A 60 -11.64 -6.10 -12.56
C GLY A 60 -11.09 -5.86 -13.95
N THR A 61 -11.09 -4.63 -14.44
CA THR A 61 -10.55 -4.35 -15.78
C THR A 61 -9.05 -4.13 -15.81
N GLY A 62 -8.44 -3.78 -14.69
CA GLY A 62 -7.05 -3.37 -14.62
C GLY A 62 -6.79 -1.96 -15.13
N GLN A 63 -7.67 -1.46 -15.99
CA GLN A 63 -7.54 -0.13 -16.56
C GLN A 63 -7.75 0.95 -15.51
N GLY A 64 -8.78 0.77 -14.68
CA GLY A 64 -9.08 1.73 -13.63
C GLY A 64 -7.97 1.77 -12.58
N MET A 65 -7.40 0.62 -12.25
CA MET A 65 -6.30 0.56 -11.30
C MET A 65 -5.06 1.27 -11.84
N ARG A 66 -4.75 1.09 -13.12
CA ARG A 66 -3.65 1.80 -13.74
C ARG A 66 -3.85 3.30 -13.68
N GLN A 67 -5.05 3.76 -13.99
CA GLN A 67 -5.37 5.18 -13.93
C GLN A 67 -5.28 5.71 -12.50
N ALA A 68 -5.75 4.92 -11.52
CA ALA A 68 -5.65 5.28 -10.12
C ALA A 68 -4.20 5.41 -9.68
N ALA A 69 -3.37 4.45 -10.06
CA ALA A 69 -1.94 4.48 -9.73
C ALA A 69 -1.27 5.70 -10.35
N MET A 70 -1.59 6.01 -11.59
CA MET A 70 -1.04 7.19 -12.27
C MET A 70 -1.47 8.47 -11.56
N ALA A 71 -2.71 8.55 -11.13
CA ALA A 71 -3.22 9.73 -10.42
C ALA A 71 -2.47 9.94 -9.11
N VAL A 72 -2.22 8.85 -8.37
CA VAL A 72 -1.42 8.92 -7.13
C VAL A 72 -0.01 9.41 -7.43
N LEU A 73 0.63 8.87 -8.44
CA LEU A 73 2.01 9.23 -8.79
C LEU A 73 2.15 10.66 -9.27
N ARG A 74 1.11 11.23 -9.84
CA ARG A 74 1.14 12.66 -10.21
C ARG A 74 1.24 13.56 -8.99
N ILE A 75 0.65 13.15 -7.89
CA ILE A 75 0.67 13.95 -6.66
C ILE A 75 1.91 13.61 -5.83
N CYS A 76 2.24 12.34 -5.72
CA CYS A 76 3.35 11.85 -4.90
C CYS A 76 4.22 10.92 -5.74
N PRO A 77 5.11 11.47 -6.58
CA PRO A 77 5.85 10.67 -7.57
C PRO A 77 6.83 9.66 -6.97
N PHE A 78 7.20 9.81 -5.72
CA PHE A 78 8.17 8.93 -5.08
C PHE A 78 7.55 7.94 -4.08
N THR A 79 6.23 7.96 -3.94
CA THR A 79 5.53 6.99 -3.11
C THR A 79 5.51 5.64 -3.80
N TYR A 80 5.76 4.57 -3.05
CA TYR A 80 5.64 3.22 -3.58
C TYR A 80 4.17 2.80 -3.63
N LEU A 81 3.85 1.93 -4.57
CA LEU A 81 2.48 1.47 -4.81
C LEU A 81 2.42 -0.03 -4.87
N THR A 82 1.34 -0.59 -4.37
CA THR A 82 0.97 -1.98 -4.63
C THR A 82 -0.55 -2.08 -4.68
N ALA A 83 -1.06 -3.29 -4.85
CA ALA A 83 -2.49 -3.52 -5.00
C ALA A 83 -2.94 -4.74 -4.23
N LEU A 84 -4.23 -4.77 -3.89
CA LEU A 84 -4.92 -5.98 -3.46
C LEU A 84 -5.69 -6.49 -4.67
N THR A 85 -5.28 -7.64 -5.20
CA THR A 85 -5.91 -8.20 -6.38
C THR A 85 -5.71 -9.71 -6.43
N ASP A 86 -6.71 -10.41 -6.96
CA ASP A 86 -6.60 -11.84 -7.24
C ASP A 86 -6.32 -12.09 -8.72
N ALA A 87 -6.03 -11.05 -9.51
CA ALA A 87 -5.66 -11.20 -10.90
C ALA A 87 -4.39 -12.05 -11.04
N PRO A 88 -4.28 -12.86 -12.09
CA PRO A 88 -3.04 -13.59 -12.35
C PRO A 88 -1.87 -12.63 -12.48
N TRP A 89 -0.68 -13.07 -12.05
CA TRP A 89 0.50 -12.21 -12.04
C TRP A 89 0.78 -11.57 -13.39
N GLU A 90 0.70 -12.33 -14.46
CA GLU A 90 1.00 -11.79 -15.79
C GLU A 90 0.04 -10.69 -16.19
N GLU A 91 -1.23 -10.86 -15.88
CA GLU A 91 -2.25 -9.88 -16.17
C GLU A 91 -2.01 -8.58 -15.38
N TYR A 92 -1.71 -8.72 -14.10
CA TYR A 92 -1.39 -7.58 -13.25
C TYR A 92 -0.13 -6.87 -13.75
N HIS A 93 0.89 -7.64 -14.03
CA HIS A 93 2.17 -7.09 -14.49
C HIS A 93 2.00 -6.30 -15.79
N ASP A 94 1.25 -6.84 -16.74
CA ASP A 94 1.01 -6.17 -18.01
C ASP A 94 0.19 -4.89 -17.82
N ALA A 95 -0.84 -4.95 -16.97
CA ALA A 95 -1.68 -3.78 -16.74
C ALA A 95 -0.93 -2.63 -16.06
N MET A 96 0.04 -2.96 -15.22
CA MET A 96 0.76 -1.98 -14.41
C MET A 96 2.18 -1.71 -14.88
N GLU A 97 2.54 -2.18 -16.06
CA GLU A 97 3.89 -2.05 -16.58
C GLU A 97 4.31 -0.57 -16.64
N GLY A 98 5.53 -0.31 -16.21
CA GLY A 98 6.10 1.03 -16.26
C GLY A 98 5.79 1.90 -15.05
N LEU A 99 4.94 1.45 -14.13
CA LEU A 99 4.56 2.24 -12.96
C LEU A 99 5.38 1.94 -11.70
N GLY A 100 6.25 0.93 -11.76
CA GLY A 100 7.08 0.60 -10.60
C GLY A 100 6.31 0.02 -9.43
N MET A 101 5.21 -0.67 -9.71
CA MET A 101 4.40 -1.28 -8.66
C MET A 101 5.15 -2.40 -7.97
N LEU A 102 4.99 -2.49 -6.65
CA LEU A 102 5.45 -3.66 -5.91
C LEU A 102 4.51 -4.83 -6.20
N LYS A 103 4.99 -6.05 -5.90
CA LYS A 103 4.20 -7.26 -6.12
C LYS A 103 2.90 -7.18 -5.31
N PRO A 104 1.75 -7.54 -5.91
CA PRO A 104 0.47 -7.35 -5.24
C PRO A 104 0.22 -8.36 -4.14
N LEU A 105 -0.73 -8.04 -3.27
CA LEU A 105 -1.29 -8.96 -2.29
C LEU A 105 -2.60 -9.51 -2.84
N SER A 106 -3.00 -10.70 -2.36
CA SER A 106 -4.32 -11.23 -2.69
C SER A 106 -5.40 -10.39 -2.00
N LYS A 107 -6.65 -10.57 -2.43
CA LYS A 107 -7.80 -9.86 -1.85
C LYS A 107 -8.07 -10.24 -0.41
N SER A 108 -7.53 -11.37 0.05
CA SER A 108 -7.64 -11.81 1.43
C SER A 108 -6.24 -12.13 1.95
N PRO A 109 -5.42 -11.10 2.14
CA PRO A 109 -4.02 -11.33 2.44
C PRO A 109 -3.82 -11.84 3.87
N SER A 110 -2.82 -12.70 4.03
CA SER A 110 -2.43 -13.24 5.33
C SER A 110 -1.36 -12.37 5.98
N GLU A 111 -1.08 -12.67 7.24
CA GLU A 111 0.03 -12.02 7.94
C GLU A 111 1.35 -12.27 7.22
N LYS A 112 1.54 -13.47 6.69
CA LYS A 112 2.73 -13.81 5.91
C LYS A 112 2.86 -12.93 4.66
N ASP A 113 1.74 -12.66 4.00
CA ASP A 113 1.71 -11.74 2.85
C ASP A 113 2.13 -10.34 3.29
N GLY A 114 1.65 -9.89 4.44
CA GLY A 114 2.04 -8.60 4.99
C GLY A 114 3.52 -8.52 5.30
N LYS A 115 4.10 -9.58 5.84
CA LYS A 115 5.54 -9.64 6.10
C LYS A 115 6.34 -9.55 4.82
N ARG A 116 5.88 -10.23 3.78
CA ARG A 116 6.52 -10.19 2.47
C ARG A 116 6.51 -8.78 1.89
N LEU A 117 5.37 -8.11 1.97
CA LEU A 117 5.25 -6.75 1.47
C LEU A 117 6.14 -5.79 2.26
N LEU A 118 6.14 -5.91 3.58
CA LEU A 118 6.98 -5.07 4.43
C LEU A 118 8.46 -5.26 4.08
N SER A 119 8.88 -6.51 3.88
CA SER A 119 10.25 -6.84 3.50
C SER A 119 10.60 -6.23 2.14
N ALA A 120 9.69 -6.32 1.18
CA ALA A 120 9.89 -5.73 -0.14
C ALA A 120 10.05 -4.22 -0.05
N LEU A 121 9.22 -3.56 0.75
CA LEU A 121 9.32 -2.12 0.96
C LEU A 121 10.64 -1.75 1.59
N GLY A 122 11.10 -2.55 2.55
CA GLY A 122 12.37 -2.34 3.24
C GLY A 122 13.60 -2.48 2.35
N THR A 123 13.44 -3.11 1.18
CA THR A 123 14.52 -3.18 0.19
C THR A 123 14.82 -1.80 -0.40
N PHE A 124 13.82 -0.93 -0.45
CA PHE A 124 13.94 0.38 -1.10
C PHE A 124 14.09 1.53 -0.13
N ILE A 125 13.53 1.41 1.08
CA ILE A 125 13.57 2.49 2.07
C ILE A 125 13.89 1.92 3.45
N PRO A 126 14.50 2.73 4.33
CA PRO A 126 14.71 2.30 5.72
C PRO A 126 13.37 2.16 6.43
N LEU A 127 13.18 1.06 7.13
CA LEU A 127 11.98 0.82 7.91
C LEU A 127 12.23 1.21 9.37
N PRO A 128 11.20 1.64 10.10
CA PRO A 128 11.31 1.81 11.54
C PRO A 128 11.68 0.48 12.18
N GLU A 129 12.53 0.50 13.18
CA GLU A 129 12.84 -0.71 13.91
C GLU A 129 11.64 -1.13 14.73
N LYS A 130 11.56 -2.43 15.00
CA LYS A 130 10.56 -2.91 15.93
C LYS A 130 10.73 -2.16 17.24
N ASN A 131 9.62 -2.02 17.96
CA ASN A 131 9.63 -1.33 19.25
C ASN A 131 10.61 -2.02 20.21
N LYS A 132 11.70 -1.35 20.51
CA LYS A 132 12.72 -1.87 21.41
C LYS A 132 12.67 -1.28 22.80
N LYS A 133 11.66 -0.49 23.08
CA LYS A 133 11.51 0.13 24.40
C LYS A 133 11.47 -0.91 25.49
N ILE A 134 10.89 -2.04 25.22
CA ILE A 134 10.81 -3.15 26.14
C ILE A 134 12.19 -3.57 26.58
N TYR A 135 13.12 -3.56 25.65
CA TYR A 135 14.48 -4.02 25.95
C TYR A 135 15.30 -2.95 26.63
N SER A 136 15.12 -1.73 26.20
CA SER A 136 15.89 -0.63 26.76
C SER A 136 15.39 -0.27 28.16
N GLY A 137 14.22 -0.69 28.52
CA GLY A 137 13.68 -0.43 29.84
C GLY A 137 14.34 -1.22 30.96
N ARG A 138 15.26 -2.08 30.64
CA ARG A 138 15.94 -2.85 31.68
C ARG A 138 16.84 -2.05 32.54
#